data_a7bc6e3091e3106ffbd59302e6a3f98b
#
_entry.id   a7bc6e3091e3106ffbd59302e6a3f98b
#
_cell.length_a   1.000
_cell.length_b   1.000
_cell.length_c   1.000
_cell.angle_alpha   90.00
_cell.angle_beta   90.00
_cell.angle_gamma   90.00
#
_symmetry.space_group_name_H-M   'P 1'
#
loop_
_entity.id
_entity.type
_entity.pdbx_description
1 polymer ?
#
loop_
_entity_poly.entity_id
_entity_poly.type
_entity_poly.pdbx_seq_one_letter_code
_entity_poly.pdbx_strand_id
1 'polypeptide(L)'
;LETWLRTIDLCNDSQLTQDERGLWGITGGPTEGALKVLAAKAQLPAVEARLVAKIPFDSQYKYMSTLQHIDGEARVLITGAPDVIFAMCREQMSRHGAVPFEAQYWEEEMARFARQGLRMVAAACKPVSLDATTLNHEDLQEGLIFLGIAGMMDPPRPEAIDAIHACQTA
;
A
#
# COMPACT_ATOMS: atom_id res chain seq x y z
N LEU A 1 -7.88 -7.75 7.40
CA LEU A 1 -7.96 -6.31 7.12
C LEU A 1 -6.95 -5.52 7.94
N GLU A 2 -6.84 -5.80 9.26
CA GLU A 2 -5.90 -5.09 10.14
C GLU A 2 -4.45 -5.16 9.63
N THR A 3 -3.93 -6.35 9.32
CA THR A 3 -2.57 -6.52 8.80
C THR A 3 -2.33 -5.68 7.53
N TRP A 4 -3.32 -5.62 6.64
CA TRP A 4 -3.26 -4.81 5.43
C TRP A 4 -3.17 -3.31 5.74
N LEU A 5 -4.03 -2.81 6.65
CA LEU A 5 -4.04 -1.41 7.08
C LEU A 5 -2.71 -1.02 7.76
N ARG A 6 -2.17 -1.88 8.61
CA ARG A 6 -0.84 -1.67 9.22
C ARG A 6 0.28 -1.66 8.17
N THR A 7 0.19 -2.53 7.16
CA THR A 7 1.18 -2.56 6.08
C THR A 7 1.20 -1.25 5.30
N ILE A 8 0.05 -0.72 4.89
CA ILE A 8 -0.01 0.56 4.16
C ILE A 8 0.34 1.78 5.03
N ASP A 9 0.24 1.65 6.35
CA ASP A 9 0.66 2.67 7.30
C ASP A 9 2.17 2.65 7.55
N LEU A 10 2.74 1.50 7.86
CA LEU A 10 4.14 1.34 8.27
C LEU A 10 5.11 1.26 7.08
N CYS A 11 4.67 0.74 5.93
CA CYS A 11 5.41 0.76 4.66
C CYS A 11 5.00 1.99 3.85
N ASN A 12 5.39 3.18 4.32
CA ASN A 12 4.92 4.46 3.80
C ASN A 12 5.86 5.58 4.24
N ASP A 13 6.17 6.52 3.35
CA ASP A 13 7.06 7.66 3.61
C ASP A 13 6.31 8.96 3.90
N SER A 14 5.01 9.00 3.64
CA SER A 14 4.20 10.17 3.93
C SER A 14 3.89 10.29 5.42
N GLN A 15 3.67 11.51 5.87
CA GLN A 15 3.27 11.84 7.24
C GLN A 15 2.01 12.68 7.24
N LEU A 16 1.11 12.38 8.19
CA LEU A 16 -0.02 13.23 8.51
C LEU A 16 0.43 14.25 9.57
N THR A 17 0.17 15.51 9.30
CA THR A 17 0.45 16.61 10.22
C THR A 17 -0.82 17.39 10.47
N GLN A 18 -0.93 18.02 11.64
CA GLN A 18 -2.03 18.93 11.95
C GLN A 18 -1.43 20.30 12.25
N ASP A 19 -1.94 21.34 11.60
CA ASP A 19 -1.49 22.69 11.85
C ASP A 19 -2.10 23.28 13.15
N GLU A 20 -1.68 24.50 13.52
CA GLU A 20 -2.18 25.21 14.71
C GLU A 20 -3.70 25.48 14.66
N ARG A 21 -4.32 25.42 13.50
CA ARG A 21 -5.77 25.60 13.28
C ARG A 21 -6.53 24.28 13.30
N GLY A 22 -5.84 23.15 13.54
CA GLY A 22 -6.43 21.83 13.53
C GLY A 22 -6.68 21.25 12.14
N LEU A 23 -6.17 21.87 11.07
CA LEU A 23 -6.30 21.38 9.71
C LEU A 23 -5.25 20.28 9.44
N TRP A 24 -5.71 19.18 8.86
CA TRP A 24 -4.86 18.08 8.47
C TRP A 24 -4.13 18.35 7.16
N GLY A 25 -2.83 18.12 7.16
CA GLY A 25 -1.95 18.17 6.00
C GLY A 25 -1.24 16.84 5.78
N ILE A 26 -0.69 16.68 4.59
CA ILE A 26 0.14 15.51 4.20
C ILE A 26 1.48 16.05 3.75
N THR A 27 2.56 15.47 4.29
CA THR A 27 3.92 15.65 3.79
C THR A 27 4.32 14.35 3.10
N GLY A 28 4.76 14.41 1.83
CA GLY A 28 5.13 13.25 1.03
C GLY A 28 4.32 13.13 -0.25
N GLY A 29 4.35 11.95 -0.90
CA GLY A 29 3.64 11.68 -2.14
C GLY A 29 2.12 11.59 -1.97
N PRO A 30 1.31 12.06 -2.94
CA PRO A 30 -0.16 12.04 -2.80
C PRO A 30 -0.73 10.62 -2.70
N THR A 31 -0.15 9.65 -3.39
CA THR A 31 -0.56 8.23 -3.32
C THR A 31 -0.33 7.66 -1.93
N GLU A 32 0.87 7.86 -1.39
CA GLU A 32 1.25 7.40 -0.05
C GLU A 32 0.45 8.14 1.03
N GLY A 33 0.22 9.43 0.84
CA GLY A 33 -0.63 10.23 1.71
C GLY A 33 -2.06 9.72 1.77
N ALA A 34 -2.65 9.31 0.64
CA ALA A 34 -3.99 8.72 0.61
C ALA A 34 -4.06 7.40 1.41
N LEU A 35 -3.02 6.56 1.32
CA LEU A 35 -2.91 5.33 2.11
C LEU A 35 -2.78 5.63 3.61
N LYS A 36 -1.98 6.65 3.98
CA LYS A 36 -1.88 7.13 5.39
C LYS A 36 -3.22 7.58 5.94
N VAL A 37 -3.97 8.38 5.17
CA VAL A 37 -5.32 8.82 5.56
C VAL A 37 -6.26 7.63 5.75
N LEU A 38 -6.21 6.64 4.84
CA LEU A 38 -7.03 5.44 4.94
C LEU A 38 -6.71 4.65 6.21
N ALA A 39 -5.43 4.44 6.51
CA ALA A 39 -5.00 3.75 7.72
C ALA A 39 -5.43 4.52 8.99
N ALA A 40 -5.26 5.84 9.02
CA ALA A 40 -5.66 6.69 10.14
C ALA A 40 -7.18 6.66 10.39
N LYS A 41 -8.00 6.65 9.32
CA LYS A 41 -9.47 6.53 9.44
C LYS A 41 -9.93 5.21 10.06
N ALA A 42 -9.13 4.16 9.95
CA ALA A 42 -9.45 2.86 10.54
C ALA A 42 -9.32 2.85 12.08
N GLN A 43 -8.65 3.85 12.68
CA GLN A 43 -8.47 3.99 14.13
C GLN A 43 -7.98 2.71 14.81
N LEU A 44 -7.02 2.02 14.18
CA LEU A 44 -6.42 0.82 14.76
C LEU A 44 -5.72 1.14 16.08
N PRO A 45 -5.70 0.20 17.03
CA PRO A 45 -4.89 0.36 18.24
C PRO A 45 -3.43 0.65 17.90
N ALA A 46 -2.78 1.47 18.71
CA ALA A 46 -1.35 1.72 18.57
C ALA A 46 -0.56 0.41 18.72
N VAL A 47 0.53 0.29 17.97
CA VAL A 47 1.48 -0.82 18.07
C VAL A 47 2.87 -0.28 18.32
N GLU A 48 3.69 -1.06 19.01
CA GLU A 48 5.12 -0.78 19.09
C GLU A 48 5.76 -1.23 17.78
N ALA A 49 6.09 -0.27 16.91
CA ALA A 49 6.71 -0.55 15.63
C ALA A 49 8.07 0.16 15.51
N ARG A 50 9.10 -0.59 15.08
CA ARG A 50 10.44 -0.08 14.84
C ARG A 50 10.91 -0.44 13.44
N LEU A 51 11.22 0.56 12.64
CA LEU A 51 11.85 0.38 11.33
C LEU A 51 13.29 -0.13 11.52
N VAL A 52 13.64 -1.24 10.88
CA VAL A 52 14.95 -1.88 10.91
C VAL A 52 15.72 -1.61 9.62
N ALA A 53 15.09 -1.85 8.47
CA ALA A 53 15.66 -1.61 7.16
C ALA A 53 14.57 -1.22 6.16
N LYS A 54 14.98 -0.62 5.03
CA LYS A 54 14.05 -0.11 4.03
C LYS A 54 14.64 -0.18 2.64
N ILE A 55 13.81 -0.55 1.67
CA ILE A 55 14.01 -0.32 0.25
C ILE A 55 13.05 0.82 -0.13
N PRO A 56 13.55 2.03 -0.45
CA PRO A 56 12.70 3.15 -0.84
C PRO A 56 11.99 2.86 -2.16
N PHE A 57 10.91 3.60 -2.45
CA PHE A 57 10.22 3.46 -3.72
C PHE A 57 11.15 3.80 -4.89
N ASP A 58 11.18 2.93 -5.87
CA ASP A 58 11.86 3.12 -7.13
C ASP A 58 10.91 2.80 -8.29
N SER A 59 10.86 3.70 -9.28
CA SER A 59 10.00 3.56 -10.46
C SER A 59 10.36 2.36 -11.35
N GLN A 60 11.60 1.91 -11.31
CA GLN A 60 12.05 0.72 -12.03
C GLN A 60 11.45 -0.55 -11.40
N TYR A 61 11.45 -0.63 -10.09
CA TYR A 61 10.91 -1.76 -9.32
C TYR A 61 9.42 -1.61 -9.02
N LYS A 62 8.88 -0.40 -9.04
CA LYS A 62 7.47 -0.06 -8.78
C LYS A 62 6.96 -0.47 -7.40
N TYR A 63 7.82 -0.61 -6.42
CA TYR A 63 7.45 -0.89 -5.03
C TYR A 63 8.39 -0.22 -4.04
N MET A 64 7.96 -0.16 -2.81
CA MET A 64 8.78 0.07 -1.63
C MET A 64 8.60 -1.07 -0.64
N SER A 65 9.59 -1.30 0.21
CA SER A 65 9.51 -2.33 1.25
C SER A 65 10.20 -1.88 2.53
N THR A 66 9.70 -2.36 3.65
CA THR A 66 10.29 -2.11 4.97
C THR A 66 10.40 -3.40 5.77
N LEU A 67 11.49 -3.54 6.51
CA LEU A 67 11.64 -4.53 7.58
C LEU A 67 11.27 -3.84 8.89
N GLN A 68 10.25 -4.35 9.55
CA GLN A 68 9.70 -3.78 10.78
C GLN A 68 9.72 -4.80 11.91
N HIS A 69 10.05 -4.36 13.11
CA HIS A 69 9.68 -5.07 14.35
C HIS A 69 8.37 -4.50 14.84
N ILE A 70 7.35 -5.34 15.00
CA ILE A 70 5.99 -4.95 15.38
C ILE A 70 5.53 -5.87 16.51
N ASP A 71 5.31 -5.33 17.70
CA ASP A 71 4.85 -6.06 18.87
C ASP A 71 5.65 -7.35 19.16
N GLY A 72 6.98 -7.30 18.99
CA GLY A 72 7.89 -8.43 19.25
C GLY A 72 8.05 -9.42 18.09
N GLU A 73 7.41 -9.20 16.95
CA GLU A 73 7.61 -9.96 15.71
C GLU A 73 8.36 -9.16 14.66
N ALA A 74 9.13 -9.83 13.81
CA ALA A 74 9.75 -9.18 12.64
C ALA A 74 8.98 -9.53 11.36
N ARG A 75 8.69 -8.51 10.57
CA ARG A 75 7.96 -8.64 9.31
C ARG A 75 8.55 -7.75 8.23
N VAL A 76 8.64 -8.29 7.03
CA VAL A 76 8.80 -7.51 5.82
C VAL A 76 7.42 -7.09 5.34
N LEU A 77 7.25 -5.79 5.13
CA LEU A 77 6.05 -5.18 4.57
C LEU A 77 6.41 -4.60 3.20
N ILE A 78 5.51 -4.72 2.22
CA ILE A 78 5.73 -4.21 0.87
C ILE A 78 4.44 -3.57 0.35
N THR A 79 4.58 -2.42 -0.34
CA THR A 79 3.51 -1.75 -1.08
C THR A 79 4.01 -1.38 -2.46
N GLY A 80 3.17 -1.52 -3.48
CA GLY A 80 3.58 -1.22 -4.86
C GLY A 80 2.52 -1.49 -5.90
N ALA A 81 2.95 -1.50 -7.16
CA ALA A 81 2.08 -1.80 -8.29
C ALA A 81 1.56 -3.24 -8.22
N PRO A 82 0.24 -3.48 -8.42
CA PRO A 82 -0.34 -4.81 -8.28
C PRO A 82 0.31 -5.88 -9.14
N ASP A 83 0.63 -5.56 -10.40
CA ASP A 83 1.29 -6.46 -11.35
C ASP A 83 2.62 -7.01 -10.81
N VAL A 84 3.39 -6.16 -10.14
CA VAL A 84 4.67 -6.54 -9.54
C VAL A 84 4.48 -7.36 -8.26
N ILE A 85 3.59 -6.92 -7.37
CA ILE A 85 3.33 -7.62 -6.10
C ILE A 85 2.73 -9.00 -6.33
N PHE A 86 1.81 -9.17 -7.30
CA PHE A 86 1.23 -10.47 -7.64
C PHE A 86 2.29 -11.49 -8.08
N ALA A 87 3.27 -11.06 -8.88
CA ALA A 87 4.34 -11.93 -9.34
C ALA A 87 5.22 -12.49 -8.19
N MET A 88 5.30 -11.76 -7.07
CA MET A 88 6.10 -12.11 -5.90
C MET A 88 5.33 -12.98 -4.88
N CYS A 89 3.99 -13.04 -4.97
CA CYS A 89 3.15 -13.75 -4.01
C CYS A 89 2.82 -15.16 -4.46
N ARG A 90 2.84 -16.12 -3.53
CA ARG A 90 2.36 -17.49 -3.71
C ARG A 90 1.15 -17.80 -2.84
N GLU A 91 0.91 -16.96 -1.85
CA GLU A 91 -0.19 -17.06 -0.91
C GLU A 91 -0.91 -15.72 -0.78
N GLN A 92 -2.14 -15.77 -0.32
CA GLN A 92 -2.94 -14.61 0.05
C GLN A 92 -3.53 -14.77 1.44
N MET A 93 -3.75 -13.68 2.15
CA MET A 93 -4.37 -13.70 3.47
C MET A 93 -5.87 -13.88 3.35
N SER A 94 -6.39 -14.91 3.98
CA SER A 94 -7.82 -15.15 4.16
C SER A 94 -8.26 -14.89 5.60
N ARG A 95 -9.55 -15.10 5.90
CA ARG A 95 -10.08 -15.04 7.29
C ARG A 95 -9.54 -16.17 8.17
N HIS A 96 -9.04 -17.23 7.56
CA HIS A 96 -8.58 -18.45 8.25
C HIS A 96 -7.05 -18.64 8.17
N GLY A 97 -6.33 -17.62 7.74
CA GLY A 97 -4.88 -17.65 7.55
C GLY A 97 -4.47 -17.54 6.09
N ALA A 98 -3.20 -17.83 5.81
CA ALA A 98 -2.69 -17.82 4.44
C ALA A 98 -3.24 -19.02 3.64
N VAL A 99 -3.64 -18.76 2.40
CA VAL A 99 -4.15 -19.75 1.43
C VAL A 99 -3.44 -19.52 0.08
N PRO A 100 -3.44 -20.48 -0.85
CA PRO A 100 -2.84 -20.27 -2.16
C PRO A 100 -3.36 -19.00 -2.84
N PHE A 101 -2.46 -18.30 -3.56
CA PHE A 101 -2.79 -17.05 -4.24
C PHE A 101 -3.67 -17.31 -5.46
N GLU A 102 -4.83 -16.66 -5.51
CA GLU A 102 -5.82 -16.78 -6.60
C GLU A 102 -5.58 -15.70 -7.67
N ALA A 103 -4.52 -15.86 -8.47
CA ALA A 103 -4.08 -14.86 -9.44
C ALA A 103 -5.22 -14.39 -10.37
N GLN A 104 -5.99 -15.32 -10.94
CA GLN A 104 -7.08 -14.99 -11.86
C GLN A 104 -8.13 -14.10 -11.20
N TYR A 105 -8.55 -14.40 -9.97
CA TYR A 105 -9.51 -13.60 -9.22
C TYR A 105 -9.01 -12.15 -9.06
N TRP A 106 -7.74 -11.98 -8.67
CA TRP A 106 -7.17 -10.66 -8.44
C TRP A 106 -6.90 -9.87 -9.72
N GLU A 107 -6.58 -10.55 -10.82
CA GLU A 107 -6.47 -9.93 -12.15
C GLU A 107 -7.84 -9.41 -12.63
N GLU A 108 -8.92 -10.17 -12.42
CA GLU A 108 -10.29 -9.75 -12.71
C GLU A 108 -10.72 -8.55 -11.87
N GLU A 109 -10.43 -8.56 -10.55
CA GLU A 109 -10.70 -7.43 -9.65
C GLU A 109 -9.88 -6.18 -10.06
N MET A 110 -8.61 -6.35 -10.40
CA MET A 110 -7.77 -5.28 -10.90
C MET A 110 -8.33 -4.67 -12.19
N ALA A 111 -8.76 -5.51 -13.14
CA ALA A 111 -9.41 -5.04 -14.37
C ALA A 111 -10.74 -4.32 -14.08
N ARG A 112 -11.49 -4.76 -13.08
CA ARG A 112 -12.73 -4.10 -12.64
C ARG A 112 -12.46 -2.70 -12.09
N PHE A 113 -11.46 -2.54 -11.24
CA PHE A 113 -11.05 -1.24 -10.70
C PHE A 113 -10.48 -0.31 -11.78
N ALA A 114 -9.66 -0.86 -12.69
CA ALA A 114 -9.11 -0.09 -13.82
C ALA A 114 -10.21 0.52 -14.72
N ARG A 115 -11.29 -0.23 -14.98
CA ARG A 115 -12.46 0.29 -15.75
C ARG A 115 -13.17 1.46 -15.05
N GLN A 116 -13.01 1.61 -13.74
CA GLN A 116 -13.51 2.73 -12.96
C GLN A 116 -12.53 3.91 -12.89
N GLY A 117 -11.39 3.83 -13.59
CA GLY A 117 -10.35 4.86 -13.56
C GLY A 117 -9.58 4.92 -12.23
N LEU A 118 -9.62 3.86 -11.43
CA LEU A 118 -8.91 3.84 -10.14
C LEU A 118 -7.42 3.56 -10.33
N ARG A 119 -6.59 4.33 -9.65
CA ARG A 119 -5.18 3.99 -9.43
C ARG A 119 -5.08 2.97 -8.31
N MET A 120 -4.35 1.89 -8.53
CA MET A 120 -4.27 0.80 -7.57
C MET A 120 -2.89 0.69 -6.92
N VAL A 121 -2.90 0.34 -5.64
CA VAL A 121 -1.71 -0.06 -4.88
C VAL A 121 -2.01 -1.38 -4.16
N ALA A 122 -1.14 -2.34 -4.35
CA ALA A 122 -1.18 -3.63 -3.66
C ALA A 122 -0.30 -3.60 -2.42
N ALA A 123 -0.62 -4.47 -1.46
CA ALA A 123 0.18 -4.69 -0.27
C ALA A 123 0.36 -6.19 -0.02
N ALA A 124 1.55 -6.57 0.45
CA ALA A 124 1.87 -7.91 0.91
C ALA A 124 2.82 -7.84 2.11
N CYS A 125 2.96 -8.95 2.82
CA CYS A 125 3.91 -9.08 3.92
C CYS A 125 4.47 -10.50 4.00
N LYS A 126 5.58 -10.66 4.74
CA LYS A 126 6.04 -11.97 5.20
C LYS A 126 6.66 -11.89 6.58
N PRO A 127 6.48 -12.92 7.43
CA PRO A 127 7.23 -13.04 8.67
C PRO A 127 8.71 -13.34 8.36
N VAL A 128 9.60 -12.81 9.18
CA VAL A 128 11.05 -13.08 9.10
C VAL A 128 11.60 -13.28 10.50
N SER A 129 12.87 -13.73 10.61
CA SER A 129 13.53 -13.84 11.91
C SER A 129 13.70 -12.46 12.56
N LEU A 130 13.56 -12.40 13.89
CA LEU A 130 13.86 -11.19 14.69
C LEU A 130 15.32 -10.72 14.57
N ASP A 131 16.22 -11.63 14.18
CA ASP A 131 17.63 -11.31 13.96
C ASP A 131 17.89 -10.67 12.60
N ALA A 132 16.89 -10.55 11.72
CA ALA A 132 17.02 -9.89 10.43
C ALA A 132 17.30 -8.40 10.64
N THR A 133 18.40 -7.92 10.07
CA THR A 133 18.85 -6.51 10.19
C THR A 133 18.99 -5.81 8.85
N THR A 134 18.88 -6.55 7.76
CA THR A 134 19.02 -6.05 6.38
C THR A 134 17.80 -6.44 5.56
N LEU A 135 17.58 -5.72 4.48
CA LEU A 135 16.51 -5.99 3.52
C LEU A 135 17.03 -5.68 2.11
N ASN A 136 17.02 -6.68 1.24
CA ASN A 136 17.45 -6.57 -0.15
C ASN A 136 16.35 -7.02 -1.10
N HIS A 137 16.47 -6.73 -2.39
CA HIS A 137 15.49 -7.12 -3.42
C HIS A 137 15.33 -8.65 -3.52
N GLU A 138 16.41 -9.41 -3.32
CA GLU A 138 16.38 -10.87 -3.32
C GLU A 138 15.50 -11.43 -2.21
N ASP A 139 15.44 -10.77 -1.06
CA ASP A 139 14.62 -11.19 0.08
C ASP A 139 13.11 -11.14 -0.22
N LEU A 140 12.71 -10.41 -1.26
CA LEU A 140 11.32 -10.23 -1.66
C LEU A 140 10.81 -11.22 -2.70
N GLN A 141 11.69 -12.04 -3.29
CA GLN A 141 11.33 -12.93 -4.41
C GLN A 141 10.41 -14.09 -4.01
N GLU A 142 10.43 -14.47 -2.73
CA GLU A 142 9.65 -15.60 -2.23
C GLU A 142 9.04 -15.34 -0.84
N GLY A 143 7.98 -16.09 -0.53
CA GLY A 143 7.35 -16.12 0.78
C GLY A 143 6.49 -14.91 1.13
N LEU A 144 6.19 -14.04 0.16
CA LEU A 144 5.24 -12.94 0.37
C LEU A 144 3.79 -13.47 0.36
N ILE A 145 3.04 -13.02 1.35
CA ILE A 145 1.61 -13.27 1.50
C ILE A 145 0.88 -12.01 1.06
N PHE A 146 0.11 -12.10 0.00
CA PHE A 146 -0.69 -11.01 -0.49
C PHE A 146 -1.80 -10.64 0.49
N LEU A 147 -2.00 -9.34 0.74
CA LEU A 147 -2.95 -8.82 1.72
C LEU A 147 -4.17 -8.16 1.09
N GLY A 148 -4.03 -7.56 -0.09
CA GLY A 148 -5.10 -6.86 -0.77
C GLY A 148 -4.65 -5.68 -1.62
N ILE A 149 -5.63 -5.01 -2.24
CA ILE A 149 -5.45 -3.84 -3.11
C ILE A 149 -6.23 -2.65 -2.54
N ALA A 150 -5.67 -1.45 -2.66
CA ALA A 150 -6.41 -0.19 -2.55
C ALA A 150 -6.65 0.40 -3.94
N GLY A 151 -7.88 0.77 -4.24
CA GLY A 151 -8.23 1.61 -5.39
C GLY A 151 -8.39 3.06 -4.95
N MET A 152 -7.70 3.99 -5.62
CA MET A 152 -7.75 5.42 -5.33
C MET A 152 -8.31 6.16 -6.53
N MET A 153 -9.17 7.13 -6.27
CA MET A 153 -9.70 8.04 -7.29
C MET A 153 -9.14 9.44 -7.03
N ASP A 154 -8.61 10.05 -8.08
CA ASP A 154 -8.28 11.47 -8.10
C ASP A 154 -9.43 12.17 -8.84
N PRO A 155 -10.37 12.83 -8.13
CA PRO A 155 -11.49 13.49 -8.80
C PRO A 155 -10.98 14.63 -9.67
N PRO A 156 -11.56 14.83 -10.88
CA PRO A 156 -11.16 15.94 -11.75
C PRO A 156 -11.44 17.27 -11.05
N ARG A 157 -10.55 18.23 -11.24
CA ARG A 157 -10.72 19.58 -10.70
C ARG A 157 -11.93 20.26 -11.34
N PRO A 158 -12.69 21.09 -10.62
CA PRO A 158 -13.84 21.81 -11.17
C PRO A 158 -13.54 22.52 -12.48
N GLU A 159 -12.39 23.20 -12.57
CA GLU A 159 -11.97 23.94 -13.75
C GLU A 159 -11.74 23.01 -14.97
N ALA A 160 -11.30 21.78 -14.76
CA ALA A 160 -11.13 20.80 -15.83
C ALA A 160 -12.49 20.30 -16.32
N ILE A 161 -13.46 20.14 -15.44
CA ILE A 161 -14.84 19.77 -15.80
C ILE A 161 -15.45 20.87 -16.66
N ASP A 162 -15.34 22.13 -16.24
CA ASP A 162 -15.85 23.29 -16.97
C ASP A 162 -15.21 23.44 -18.35
N ALA A 163 -13.88 23.25 -18.44
CA ALA A 163 -13.16 23.28 -19.71
C ALA A 163 -13.63 22.20 -20.69
N ILE A 164 -13.85 20.95 -20.21
CA ILE A 164 -14.39 19.86 -21.01
C ILE A 164 -15.79 20.19 -21.53
N HIS A 165 -16.67 20.72 -20.67
CA HIS A 165 -18.02 21.14 -21.06
C HIS A 165 -17.98 22.25 -22.14
N ALA A 166 -17.10 23.23 -22.00
CA ALA A 166 -16.93 24.28 -23.01
C ALA A 166 -16.47 23.71 -24.35
N CYS A 167 -15.54 22.77 -24.35
CA CYS A 167 -15.08 22.10 -25.60
C CYS A 167 -16.15 21.24 -26.25
N GLN A 168 -17.06 20.61 -25.47
CA GLN A 168 -18.13 19.78 -26.00
C GLN A 168 -19.30 20.57 -26.57
N THR A 169 -19.43 21.84 -26.20
CA THR A 169 -20.51 22.75 -26.62
C THR A 169 -20.10 23.70 -27.72
N ALA A 170 -18.83 23.73 -28.12
CA ALA A 170 -18.30 24.54 -29.22
C ALA A 170 -18.36 23.78 -30.56
#